data_696a6cae53bca491912f4bb4a0f8dca7
#
_entry.id   696a6cae53bca491912f4bb4a0f8dca7
#
_cell.length_a   1.000
_cell.length_b   1.000
_cell.length_c   1.000
_cell.angle_alpha   90.00
_cell.angle_beta   90.00
_cell.angle_gamma   90.00
#
_symmetry.space_group_name_H-M   'P 1'
#
loop_
_entity.id
_entity.type
_entity.pdbx_description
1 polymer ?
#
loop_
_entity_poly.entity_id
_entity_poly.type
_entity_poly.pdbx_seq_one_letter_code
_entity_poly.pdbx_strand_id
1 'polypeptide(L)'
;MTRDDARLKKMLEDALLPLREDVEHLSNMKYRRISSSNHMAELGTAAHDQASDQALLRQLRYRLQRIERALAKFEAGTYGFCENCGESIDFARLKAMPDARFCLHCQRLSETAAGRNLGPRALEQGDILT
;
A
#
# COMPACT_ATOMS: atom_id res chain seq x y z
N MET A 1 -5.57 -8.71 22.15
CA MET A 1 -6.28 -7.93 21.11
C MET A 1 -7.42 -7.16 21.76
N THR A 2 -7.45 -5.85 21.60
CA THR A 2 -8.53 -5.03 22.13
C THR A 2 -9.76 -5.09 21.23
N ARG A 3 -10.90 -4.60 21.73
CA ARG A 3 -12.12 -4.51 20.95
C ARG A 3 -11.93 -3.64 19.70
N ASP A 4 -11.15 -2.58 19.85
CA ASP A 4 -10.86 -1.66 18.75
C ASP A 4 -9.95 -2.30 17.72
N ASP A 5 -8.99 -3.09 18.17
CA ASP A 5 -8.11 -3.84 17.26
C ASP A 5 -8.90 -4.84 16.43
N ALA A 6 -9.86 -5.52 17.04
CA ALA A 6 -10.72 -6.45 16.30
C ALA A 6 -11.53 -5.74 15.22
N ARG A 7 -12.00 -4.53 15.52
CA ARG A 7 -12.73 -3.72 14.55
C ARG A 7 -11.82 -3.30 13.39
N LEU A 8 -10.61 -2.88 13.70
CA LEU A 8 -9.63 -2.50 12.66
C LEU A 8 -9.25 -3.70 11.81
N LYS A 9 -9.06 -4.85 12.43
CA LYS A 9 -8.76 -6.08 11.69
C LYS A 9 -9.89 -6.42 10.72
N LYS A 10 -11.13 -6.29 11.16
CA LYS A 10 -12.27 -6.54 10.29
C LYS A 10 -12.33 -5.59 9.12
N MET A 11 -12.03 -4.30 9.35
CA MET A 11 -11.97 -3.32 8.27
C MET A 11 -10.97 -3.74 7.21
N LEU A 12 -9.81 -4.23 7.62
CA LEU A 12 -8.78 -4.70 6.69
C LEU A 12 -9.22 -5.95 5.94
N GLU A 13 -9.81 -6.90 6.65
CA GLU A 13 -10.33 -8.12 6.03
C GLU A 13 -11.42 -7.81 5.00
N ASP A 14 -12.33 -6.90 5.34
CA ASP A 14 -13.40 -6.50 4.44
C ASP A 14 -12.89 -5.80 3.18
N ALA A 15 -11.77 -5.10 3.28
CA ALA A 15 -11.14 -4.42 2.13
C ALA A 15 -10.31 -5.37 1.26
N LEU A 16 -9.88 -6.49 1.82
CA LEU A 16 -8.92 -7.39 1.17
C LEU A 16 -9.49 -8.07 -0.07
N LEU A 17 -10.64 -8.71 0.07
CA LEU A 17 -11.21 -9.51 -1.03
C LEU A 17 -11.60 -8.68 -2.24
N PRO A 18 -12.34 -7.56 -2.10
CA PRO A 18 -12.64 -6.72 -3.25
C PRO A 18 -11.39 -6.20 -3.95
N LEU A 19 -10.36 -5.87 -3.18
CA LEU A 19 -9.11 -5.36 -3.73
C LEU A 19 -8.36 -6.44 -4.50
N ARG A 20 -8.35 -7.66 -4.00
CA ARG A 20 -7.77 -8.80 -4.73
C ARG A 20 -8.50 -9.04 -6.04
N GLU A 21 -9.81 -8.95 -6.02
CA GLU A 21 -10.63 -9.12 -7.22
C GLU A 21 -10.34 -8.02 -8.23
N ASP A 22 -10.19 -6.77 -7.79
CA ASP A 22 -9.85 -5.65 -8.66
C ASP A 22 -8.49 -5.84 -9.31
N VAL A 23 -7.49 -6.26 -8.54
CA VAL A 23 -6.15 -6.54 -9.06
C VAL A 23 -6.20 -7.64 -10.10
N GLU A 24 -6.89 -8.73 -9.80
CA GLU A 24 -7.01 -9.85 -10.72
C GLU A 24 -7.74 -9.46 -12.00
N HIS A 25 -8.83 -8.75 -11.87
CA HIS A 25 -9.61 -8.29 -13.01
C HIS A 25 -8.78 -7.38 -13.93
N LEU A 26 -8.10 -6.42 -13.35
CA LEU A 26 -7.27 -5.48 -14.11
C LEU A 26 -6.07 -6.18 -14.77
N SER A 27 -5.47 -7.15 -14.09
CA SER A 27 -4.40 -7.97 -14.66
C SER A 27 -4.88 -8.73 -15.88
N ASN A 28 -6.08 -9.33 -15.80
CA ASN A 28 -6.65 -10.08 -16.89
C ASN A 28 -7.00 -9.18 -18.08
N MET A 29 -7.52 -8.00 -17.82
CA MET A 29 -7.81 -7.02 -18.87
C MET A 29 -6.53 -6.61 -19.59
N LYS A 30 -5.47 -6.36 -18.85
CA LYS A 30 -4.16 -6.02 -19.40
C LYS A 30 -3.66 -7.12 -20.32
N TYR A 31 -3.77 -8.36 -19.89
CA TYR A 31 -3.35 -9.51 -20.69
C TYR A 31 -4.14 -9.61 -21.99
N ARG A 32 -5.45 -9.41 -21.92
CA ARG A 32 -6.31 -9.43 -23.10
C ARG A 32 -5.94 -8.35 -24.10
N ARG A 33 -5.65 -7.14 -23.62
CA ARG A 33 -5.23 -6.04 -24.47
C ARG A 33 -3.94 -6.37 -25.21
N ILE A 34 -2.97 -6.92 -24.50
CA ILE A 34 -1.69 -7.30 -25.11
C ILE A 34 -1.90 -8.36 -26.20
N SER A 35 -2.73 -9.37 -25.94
CA SER A 35 -2.97 -10.44 -26.89
C SER A 35 -3.82 -10.02 -28.08
N SER A 36 -4.65 -8.98 -27.95
CA SER A 36 -5.51 -8.51 -29.03
C SER A 36 -4.97 -7.29 -29.77
N SER A 37 -3.87 -6.69 -29.33
CA SER A 37 -3.35 -5.42 -29.85
C SER A 37 -2.48 -5.60 -31.09
N ASN A 38 -2.92 -6.40 -32.06
CA ASN A 38 -2.18 -6.58 -33.33
C ASN A 38 -2.58 -5.57 -34.40
N HIS A 39 -3.39 -4.57 -34.07
CA HIS A 39 -3.82 -3.56 -35.02
C HIS A 39 -3.01 -2.30 -34.87
N MET A 40 -2.25 -1.98 -35.89
CA MET A 40 -1.34 -0.82 -35.87
C MET A 40 -2.05 0.51 -35.73
N ALA A 41 -3.31 0.59 -36.15
CA ALA A 41 -4.09 1.84 -36.06
C ALA A 41 -4.40 2.25 -34.63
N GLU A 42 -4.35 1.31 -33.68
CA GLU A 42 -4.69 1.56 -32.29
C GLU A 42 -3.45 1.69 -31.37
N LEU A 43 -2.27 1.59 -31.92
CA LEU A 43 -1.03 1.52 -31.13
C LEU A 43 -0.84 2.74 -30.22
N GLY A 44 -1.13 3.94 -30.69
CA GLY A 44 -0.96 5.13 -29.87
C GLY A 44 -1.91 5.18 -28.67
N THR A 45 -3.20 4.94 -28.91
CA THR A 45 -4.20 4.93 -27.86
C THR A 45 -4.02 3.73 -26.93
N ALA A 46 -3.74 2.57 -27.50
CA ALA A 46 -3.50 1.35 -26.72
C ALA A 46 -2.31 1.50 -25.79
N ALA A 47 -1.22 2.11 -26.26
CA ALA A 47 -0.03 2.34 -25.45
C ALA A 47 -0.32 3.28 -24.28
N HIS A 48 -1.10 4.34 -24.51
CA HIS A 48 -1.49 5.28 -23.46
C HIS A 48 -2.37 4.60 -22.42
N ASP A 49 -3.37 3.84 -22.86
CA ASP A 49 -4.25 3.09 -21.96
C ASP A 49 -3.49 2.05 -21.15
N GLN A 50 -2.53 1.36 -21.77
CA GLN A 50 -1.69 0.40 -21.07
C GLN A 50 -0.85 1.05 -19.99
N ALA A 51 -0.28 2.23 -20.25
CA ALA A 51 0.50 2.96 -19.26
C ALA A 51 -0.36 3.35 -18.05
N SER A 52 -1.58 3.83 -18.30
CA SER A 52 -2.53 4.17 -17.24
C SER A 52 -2.96 2.95 -16.45
N ASP A 53 -3.25 1.85 -17.13
CA ASP A 53 -3.65 0.60 -16.49
C ASP A 53 -2.50 0.02 -15.66
N GLN A 54 -1.27 0.11 -16.14
CA GLN A 54 -0.11 -0.35 -15.39
C GLN A 54 0.10 0.47 -14.13
N ALA A 55 -0.07 1.79 -14.22
CA ALA A 55 0.06 2.67 -13.06
C ALA A 55 -1.01 2.34 -12.02
N LEU A 56 -2.25 2.16 -12.45
CA LEU A 56 -3.34 1.80 -11.55
C LEU A 56 -3.11 0.43 -10.92
N LEU A 57 -2.68 -0.53 -11.72
CA LEU A 57 -2.39 -1.88 -11.22
C LEU A 57 -1.29 -1.87 -10.17
N ARG A 58 -0.23 -1.08 -10.38
CA ARG A 58 0.83 -0.94 -9.38
C ARG A 58 0.30 -0.34 -8.08
N GLN A 59 -0.55 0.67 -8.16
CA GLN A 59 -1.18 1.27 -6.98
C GLN A 59 -2.04 0.28 -6.22
N LEU A 60 -2.85 -0.49 -6.93
CA LEU A 60 -3.72 -1.47 -6.31
C LEU A 60 -2.93 -2.60 -5.66
N ARG A 61 -1.87 -3.07 -6.33
CA ARG A 61 -0.99 -4.09 -5.76
C ARG A 61 -0.26 -3.59 -4.52
N TYR A 62 0.20 -2.35 -4.54
CA TYR A 62 0.85 -1.74 -3.40
C TYR A 62 -0.11 -1.66 -2.22
N ARG A 63 -1.33 -1.22 -2.47
CA ARG A 63 -2.36 -1.14 -1.44
C ARG A 63 -2.70 -2.51 -0.88
N LEU A 64 -2.79 -3.51 -1.76
CA LEU A 64 -3.05 -4.88 -1.36
C LEU A 64 -1.94 -5.40 -0.43
N GLN A 65 -0.70 -5.18 -0.79
CA GLN A 65 0.44 -5.56 0.04
C GLN A 65 0.39 -4.91 1.42
N ARG A 66 0.01 -3.64 1.48
CA ARG A 66 -0.10 -2.94 2.76
C ARG A 66 -1.16 -3.55 3.66
N ILE A 67 -2.30 -3.91 3.08
CA ILE A 67 -3.38 -4.55 3.84
C ILE A 67 -2.95 -5.94 4.31
N GLU A 68 -2.35 -6.73 3.45
CA GLU A 68 -1.86 -8.06 3.80
C GLU A 68 -0.79 -7.98 4.89
N ARG A 69 0.09 -7.01 4.80
CA ARG A 69 1.13 -6.78 5.80
C ARG A 69 0.53 -6.38 7.15
N ALA A 70 -0.49 -5.52 7.15
CA ALA A 70 -1.18 -5.14 8.38
C ALA A 70 -1.86 -6.32 9.02
N LEU A 71 -2.51 -7.17 8.23
CA LEU A 71 -3.16 -8.37 8.74
C LEU A 71 -2.14 -9.35 9.32
N ALA A 72 -0.98 -9.49 8.70
CA ALA A 72 0.10 -10.33 9.22
C ALA A 72 0.60 -9.83 10.58
N LYS A 73 0.57 -8.52 10.80
CA LYS A 73 0.96 -7.94 12.09
C LYS A 73 0.00 -8.32 13.23
N PHE A 74 -1.27 -8.49 12.93
CA PHE A 74 -2.22 -8.98 13.94
C PHE A 74 -1.84 -10.38 14.40
N GLU A 75 -1.44 -11.25 13.50
CA GLU A 75 -1.01 -12.60 13.83
C GLU A 75 0.31 -12.61 14.59
N ALA A 76 1.21 -11.69 14.23
CA ALA A 76 2.50 -11.57 14.90
C ALA A 76 2.43 -10.82 16.23
N GLY A 77 1.31 -10.17 16.53
CA GLY A 77 1.14 -9.38 17.74
C GLY A 77 1.85 -8.02 17.68
N THR A 78 2.18 -7.54 16.50
CA THR A 78 2.89 -6.27 16.30
C THR A 78 2.04 -5.18 15.67
N TYR A 79 0.75 -5.43 15.51
CA TYR A 79 -0.14 -4.42 14.92
C TYR A 79 -0.23 -3.19 15.81
N GLY A 80 -0.24 -2.02 15.17
CA GLY A 80 -0.35 -0.75 15.88
C GLY A 80 0.96 -0.14 16.30
N PHE A 81 2.08 -0.77 15.97
CA PHE A 81 3.42 -0.25 16.27
C PHE A 81 4.11 0.24 15.00
N CYS A 82 4.80 1.36 15.10
CA CYS A 82 5.54 1.93 13.98
C CYS A 82 6.65 0.97 13.55
N GLU A 83 6.75 0.72 12.25
CA GLU A 83 7.80 -0.16 11.73
C GLU A 83 9.19 0.47 11.82
N ASN A 84 9.24 1.78 11.94
CA ASN A 84 10.49 2.52 11.96
C ASN A 84 11.05 2.71 13.37
N CYS A 85 10.25 3.28 14.28
CA CYS A 85 10.71 3.61 15.64
C CYS A 85 10.21 2.65 16.71
N GLY A 86 9.28 1.77 16.39
CA GLY A 86 8.74 0.81 17.34
C GLY A 86 7.72 1.34 18.32
N GLU A 87 7.42 2.62 18.28
CA GLU A 87 6.42 3.20 19.16
C GLU A 87 5.02 2.95 18.65
N SER A 88 4.04 3.05 19.55
CA SER A 88 2.65 2.84 19.17
C SER A 88 2.16 3.95 18.25
N ILE A 89 1.37 3.55 17.26
CA ILE A 89 0.72 4.49 16.35
C ILE A 89 -0.58 4.94 17.02
N ASP A 90 -0.89 6.23 16.93
CA ASP A 90 -2.12 6.78 17.50
C ASP A 90 -3.35 6.05 16.96
N PHE A 91 -4.29 5.74 17.85
CA PHE A 91 -5.52 5.07 17.46
C PHE A 91 -6.30 5.85 16.42
N ALA A 92 -6.34 7.17 16.54
CA ALA A 92 -7.02 8.02 15.56
C ALA A 92 -6.44 7.86 14.16
N ARG A 93 -5.12 7.70 14.07
CA ARG A 93 -4.45 7.45 12.80
C ARG A 93 -4.78 6.05 12.25
N LEU A 94 -4.78 5.05 13.11
CA LEU A 94 -5.15 3.68 12.71
C LEU A 94 -6.60 3.59 12.27
N LYS A 95 -7.47 4.36 12.92
CA LYS A 95 -8.88 4.41 12.56
C LYS A 95 -9.07 5.00 11.16
N ALA A 96 -8.29 6.01 10.83
CA ALA A 96 -8.32 6.64 9.50
C ALA A 96 -7.58 5.78 8.47
N MET A 97 -6.47 5.16 8.87
CA MET A 97 -5.63 4.34 8.00
C MET A 97 -5.25 3.04 8.73
N PRO A 98 -6.12 2.02 8.68
CA PRO A 98 -5.82 0.77 9.40
C PRO A 98 -4.56 0.07 8.93
N ASP A 99 -4.10 0.35 7.72
CA ASP A 99 -2.89 -0.21 7.15
C ASP A 99 -1.66 0.67 7.35
N ALA A 100 -1.72 1.64 8.26
CA ALA A 100 -0.61 2.53 8.54
C ALA A 100 0.61 1.75 9.04
N ARG A 101 1.76 2.02 8.43
CA ARG A 101 3.03 1.38 8.79
C ARG A 101 3.84 2.19 9.77
N PHE A 102 3.67 3.50 9.75
CA PHE A 102 4.50 4.44 10.50
C PHE A 102 3.65 5.35 11.37
N CYS A 103 4.20 5.77 12.50
CA CYS A 103 3.59 6.83 13.27
C CYS A 103 3.67 8.14 12.48
N LEU A 104 2.93 9.16 12.91
CA LEU A 104 2.87 10.42 12.19
C LEU A 104 4.25 11.06 12.04
N HIS A 105 5.07 11.00 13.09
CA HIS A 105 6.43 11.54 13.06
C HIS A 105 7.29 10.87 11.99
N CYS A 106 7.31 9.55 11.98
CA CYS A 106 8.10 8.79 11.00
C CYS A 106 7.56 8.94 9.59
N GLN A 107 6.25 9.04 9.44
CA GLN A 107 5.64 9.29 8.14
C GLN A 107 6.07 10.64 7.58
N ARG A 108 6.08 11.67 8.42
CA ARG A 108 6.56 13.01 8.02
C ARG A 108 8.02 12.98 7.61
N LEU A 109 8.84 12.26 8.35
CA LEU A 109 10.26 12.10 7.99
C LEU A 109 10.41 11.42 6.64
N SER A 110 9.62 10.40 6.37
CA SER A 110 9.63 9.69 5.09
C SER A 110 9.25 10.62 3.94
N GLU A 111 8.21 11.39 4.11
CA GLU A 111 7.74 12.32 3.10
C GLU A 111 8.78 13.41 2.83
N THR A 112 9.40 13.94 3.88
CA THR A 112 10.45 14.93 3.77
C THR A 112 11.67 14.36 3.04
N ALA A 113 12.08 13.16 3.40
CA ALA A 113 13.19 12.48 2.75
C ALA A 113 12.90 12.21 1.27
N ALA A 114 11.69 11.77 0.94
CA ALA A 114 11.27 11.55 -0.44
C ALA A 114 11.25 12.87 -1.23
N GLY A 115 10.78 13.95 -0.60
CA GLY A 115 10.77 15.27 -1.23
C GLY A 115 12.15 15.83 -1.48
N ARG A 116 13.14 15.38 -0.72
CA ARG A 116 14.55 15.76 -0.87
C ARG A 116 15.36 14.77 -1.70
N ASN A 117 14.73 13.75 -2.25
CA ASN A 117 15.41 12.65 -2.96
C ASN A 117 16.42 11.91 -2.08
N LEU A 118 16.18 11.85 -0.80
CA LEU A 118 17.09 11.18 0.12
C LEU A 118 16.79 9.69 0.29
N GLY A 119 15.63 9.23 -0.10
CA GLY A 119 15.27 7.82 -0.09
C GLY A 119 15.19 7.18 1.29
N PRO A 120 14.97 5.86 1.34
CA PRO A 120 14.77 5.13 2.60
C PRO A 120 15.95 5.15 3.57
N ARG A 121 17.16 5.29 3.06
CA ARG A 121 18.35 5.30 3.92
C ARG A 121 18.39 6.49 4.88
N ALA A 122 17.85 7.61 4.46
CA ALA A 122 17.77 8.78 5.34
C ALA A 122 16.86 8.51 6.53
N LEU A 123 15.82 7.74 6.32
CA LEU A 123 14.92 7.30 7.38
C LEU A 123 15.60 6.38 8.38
N GLU A 124 16.37 5.44 7.88
CA GLU A 124 17.11 4.52 8.73
C GLU A 124 18.09 5.26 9.61
N GLN A 125 18.75 6.26 9.07
CA GLN A 125 19.66 7.10 9.85
C GLN A 125 18.92 7.92 10.89
N GLY A 126 17.75 8.43 10.53
CA GLY A 126 16.91 9.14 11.46
C GLY A 126 16.44 8.27 12.60
N ASP A 127 16.20 7.02 12.30
CA ASP A 127 15.79 6.00 13.25
C ASP A 127 16.86 5.78 14.33
N ILE A 128 18.09 5.74 13.91
CA ILE A 128 19.22 5.54 14.80
C ILE A 128 19.36 6.68 15.80
N LEU A 129 18.92 7.85 15.43
CA LEU A 129 19.01 9.03 16.27
C LEU A 129 17.90 9.10 17.32
N THR A 130 16.92 8.28 17.23
CA THR A 130 15.84 8.23 18.20
C THR A 130 16.12 7.22 19.28
#